data_fd8503d35948e2bdcddee9a3c3de53f6
#
_entry.id   fd8503d35948e2bdcddee9a3c3de53f6
#
_cell.length_a   1.000
_cell.length_b   1.000
_cell.length_c   1.000
_cell.angle_alpha   90.00
_cell.angle_beta   90.00
_cell.angle_gamma   90.00
#
_symmetry.space_group_name_H-M   'P 1'
#
loop_
_entity.id
_entity.type
_entity.pdbx_description
1 polymer ?
#
loop_
_entity_poly.entity_id
_entity_poly.type
_entity_poly.pdbx_seq_one_letter_code
_entity_poly.pdbx_strand_id
1 'polypeptide(L)'
;GIDMSSESNVTNLSYAIGGWNKGISPVEMASAYATISNNGLYTESHTINYVEVVQTGETFNIDEEIQNNAKQSAYSKASAFMVRQVMLDYTKNGSGNYAYVSGIENVGAKTGTSNWSSTAKNGMAGKSRDLWMSAYTSDYICSVWMGFGKEGIDKGKTTSQYKAYPGKVVQTLLNHLQSKGSQKSYPDQPDDVEQAAMVKGIYPYVSPSEGMSEDMIIQAWFKKGTAPTQSVDSDVFNLAGLSSFDVSLSGQSITFNFAPYNPENAVTDENANDATKTFGKVVYTVVVQDQNGQELHRENFSTSSGTLNYTVNQNVKVIGFYSYER
;
A
#
# COMPACT_ATOMS: atom_id res chain seq x y z
N GLY A 1 19.87 4.04 16.81
CA GLY A 1 19.24 4.57 15.66
C GLY A 1 20.18 4.70 14.46
N ILE A 2 19.70 5.39 13.45
CA ILE A 2 20.51 5.67 12.26
C ILE A 2 21.38 6.90 12.55
N ASP A 3 22.69 6.78 12.32
CA ASP A 3 23.62 7.91 12.49
C ASP A 3 23.48 8.92 11.34
N MET A 4 22.91 10.09 11.67
CA MET A 4 22.72 11.20 10.75
C MET A 4 23.84 12.25 10.82
N SER A 5 24.87 12.06 11.65
CA SER A 5 25.92 13.06 11.90
C SER A 5 26.72 13.43 10.66
N SER A 6 26.81 12.53 9.69
CA SER A 6 27.49 12.76 8.40
C SER A 6 26.60 13.38 7.31
N GLU A 7 25.31 13.57 7.57
CA GLU A 7 24.40 14.20 6.63
C GLU A 7 24.42 15.71 6.80
N SER A 8 24.89 16.41 5.78
CA SER A 8 25.12 17.86 5.83
C SER A 8 23.83 18.70 5.90
N ASN A 9 22.69 18.11 5.62
CA ASN A 9 21.41 18.80 5.62
C ASN A 9 20.27 17.87 6.04
N VAL A 10 19.98 17.83 7.33
CA VAL A 10 18.90 17.03 7.92
C VAL A 10 17.49 17.47 7.47
N THR A 11 17.36 18.62 6.84
CA THR A 11 16.07 19.11 6.29
C THR A 11 15.82 18.68 4.85
N ASN A 12 16.71 17.88 4.26
CA ASN A 12 16.53 17.38 2.90
C ASN A 12 15.33 16.41 2.83
N LEU A 13 14.30 16.80 2.10
CA LEU A 13 13.08 16.01 1.95
C LEU A 13 13.30 14.63 1.30
N SER A 14 14.42 14.44 0.57
CA SER A 14 14.76 13.13 -0.01
C SER A 14 14.98 12.05 1.04
N TYR A 15 15.30 12.40 2.28
CA TYR A 15 15.45 11.44 3.38
C TYR A 15 14.14 10.74 3.72
N ALA A 16 13.00 11.42 3.57
CA ALA A 16 11.69 10.84 3.81
C ALA A 16 11.37 9.67 2.86
N ILE A 17 12.01 9.62 1.71
CA ILE A 17 11.88 8.55 0.72
C ILE A 17 13.14 7.68 0.60
N GLY A 18 14.05 7.78 1.56
CA GLY A 18 15.26 6.94 1.63
C GLY A 18 16.43 7.40 0.79
N GLY A 19 16.45 8.65 0.33
CA GLY A 19 17.51 9.24 -0.52
C GLY A 19 18.70 9.76 0.30
N TRP A 20 19.45 8.88 0.93
CA TRP A 20 20.58 9.20 1.83
C TRP A 20 21.89 9.32 1.08
N ASN A 21 22.75 10.28 1.46
CA ASN A 21 24.07 10.47 0.84
C ASN A 21 25.06 9.36 1.23
N LYS A 22 25.11 9.02 2.51
CA LYS A 22 26.01 7.99 3.04
C LYS A 22 25.47 6.58 2.80
N GLY A 23 24.16 6.44 2.74
CA GLY A 23 23.48 5.15 2.75
C GLY A 23 23.28 4.63 4.18
N ILE A 24 22.87 3.37 4.28
CA ILE A 24 22.55 2.71 5.54
C ILE A 24 22.98 1.24 5.44
N SER A 25 23.43 0.67 6.54
CA SER A 25 23.73 -0.76 6.61
C SER A 25 22.48 -1.61 6.85
N PRO A 26 22.47 -2.90 6.47
CA PRO A 26 21.37 -3.80 6.79
C PRO A 26 21.07 -3.93 8.29
N VAL A 27 22.07 -3.81 9.15
CA VAL A 27 21.91 -3.86 10.61
C VAL A 27 21.17 -2.62 11.12
N GLU A 28 21.58 -1.43 10.70
CA GLU A 28 20.90 -0.18 11.05
C GLU A 28 19.46 -0.18 10.54
N MET A 29 19.23 -0.67 9.32
CA MET A 29 17.89 -0.81 8.75
C MET A 29 17.04 -1.80 9.56
N ALA A 30 17.58 -2.95 9.93
CA ALA A 30 16.89 -3.91 10.80
C ALA A 30 16.52 -3.28 12.15
N SER A 31 17.43 -2.54 12.79
CA SER A 31 17.17 -1.84 14.07
C SER A 31 16.07 -0.79 13.94
N ALA A 32 16.02 -0.06 12.80
CA ALA A 32 14.96 0.91 12.55
C ALA A 32 13.57 0.23 12.44
N TYR A 33 13.48 -0.89 11.75
CA TYR A 33 12.23 -1.66 11.65
C TYR A 33 11.88 -2.39 12.95
N ALA A 34 12.89 -2.81 13.74
CA ALA A 34 12.69 -3.33 15.09
C ALA A 34 11.94 -2.33 15.98
N THR A 35 12.29 -1.06 15.86
CA THR A 35 11.64 0.01 16.62
C THR A 35 10.13 0.10 16.33
N ILE A 36 9.72 -0.09 15.07
CA ILE A 36 8.30 -0.11 14.67
C ILE A 36 7.60 -1.34 15.26
N SER A 37 8.22 -2.52 15.15
CA SER A 37 7.70 -3.77 15.71
C SER A 37 7.57 -3.71 17.23
N ASN A 38 8.46 -3.01 17.91
CA ASN A 38 8.57 -2.87 19.37
C ASN A 38 7.88 -1.60 19.92
N ASN A 39 6.69 -1.27 19.42
CA ASN A 39 5.89 -0.13 19.92
C ASN A 39 6.63 1.22 19.99
N GLY A 40 7.57 1.44 19.08
CA GLY A 40 8.31 2.68 18.97
C GLY A 40 9.52 2.76 19.90
N LEU A 41 9.84 1.72 20.65
CA LEU A 41 11.02 1.65 21.50
C LEU A 41 12.23 1.21 20.69
N TYR A 42 13.22 2.07 20.62
CA TYR A 42 14.50 1.74 20.00
C TYR A 42 15.37 0.93 20.95
N THR A 43 15.93 -0.16 20.44
CA THR A 43 16.95 -0.96 21.12
C THR A 43 18.19 -1.04 20.24
N GLU A 44 19.35 -0.80 20.78
CA GLU A 44 20.61 -0.91 20.06
C GLU A 44 20.87 -2.37 19.66
N SER A 45 21.26 -2.57 18.39
CA SER A 45 21.62 -3.91 17.91
C SER A 45 22.99 -4.33 18.46
N HIS A 46 23.06 -5.56 18.94
CA HIS A 46 24.29 -6.15 19.50
C HIS A 46 24.41 -7.62 19.10
N THR A 47 25.61 -8.17 19.23
CA THR A 47 25.92 -9.54 18.85
C THR A 47 26.36 -10.39 20.06
N ILE A 48 26.51 -9.77 21.23
CA ILE A 48 26.95 -10.42 22.45
C ILE A 48 25.81 -10.34 23.46
N ASN A 49 25.26 -11.48 23.87
CA ASN A 49 24.19 -11.53 24.84
C ASN A 49 24.73 -11.46 26.28
N TYR A 50 25.82 -12.16 26.55
CA TYR A 50 26.48 -12.14 27.88
C TYR A 50 27.98 -12.41 27.74
N VAL A 51 28.73 -12.02 28.76
CA VAL A 51 30.16 -12.31 28.92
C VAL A 51 30.32 -13.04 30.24
N GLU A 52 31.00 -14.18 30.24
CA GLU A 52 31.36 -14.94 31.43
C GLU A 52 32.86 -14.85 31.64
N VAL A 53 33.29 -14.46 32.85
CA VAL A 53 34.70 -14.50 33.30
C VAL A 53 34.99 -15.89 33.79
N VAL A 54 35.68 -16.70 33.01
CA VAL A 54 35.92 -18.13 33.32
C VAL A 54 36.60 -18.36 34.64
N GLN A 55 37.50 -17.43 35.09
CA GLN A 55 38.25 -17.56 36.36
C GLN A 55 37.38 -17.33 37.59
N THR A 56 36.35 -16.50 37.50
CA THR A 56 35.51 -16.11 38.63
C THR A 56 34.08 -16.68 38.53
N GLY A 57 33.66 -17.13 37.36
CA GLY A 57 32.27 -17.51 37.07
C GLY A 57 31.31 -16.31 37.04
N GLU A 58 31.84 -15.08 37.05
CA GLU A 58 31.04 -13.87 37.02
C GLU A 58 30.46 -13.69 35.59
N THR A 59 29.17 -13.42 35.52
CA THR A 59 28.46 -13.22 34.25
C THR A 59 27.92 -11.80 34.15
N PHE A 60 28.22 -11.13 33.05
CA PHE A 60 27.70 -9.82 32.68
C PHE A 60 26.66 -10.01 31.58
N ASN A 61 25.40 -9.70 31.85
CA ASN A 61 24.29 -9.82 30.88
C ASN A 61 24.18 -8.53 30.07
N ILE A 62 24.78 -8.52 28.90
CA ILE A 62 24.82 -7.35 27.99
C ILE A 62 23.42 -7.08 27.42
N ASP A 63 22.66 -8.11 27.08
CA ASP A 63 21.30 -7.96 26.56
C ASP A 63 20.37 -7.27 27.58
N GLU A 64 20.43 -7.66 28.85
CA GLU A 64 19.65 -7.04 29.93
C GLU A 64 20.06 -5.58 30.15
N GLU A 65 21.35 -5.27 30.13
CA GLU A 65 21.85 -3.91 30.26
C GLU A 65 21.36 -3.00 29.13
N ILE A 66 21.44 -3.47 27.87
CA ILE A 66 20.96 -2.72 26.71
C ILE A 66 19.45 -2.53 26.80
N GLN A 67 18.68 -3.55 27.16
CA GLN A 67 17.23 -3.44 27.31
C GLN A 67 16.83 -2.48 28.43
N ASN A 68 17.54 -2.48 29.56
CA ASN A 68 17.30 -1.55 30.63
C ASN A 68 17.64 -0.10 30.27
N ASN A 69 18.62 0.12 29.41
CA ASN A 69 19.03 1.42 28.89
C ASN A 69 18.19 1.86 27.66
N ALA A 70 17.49 0.95 27.00
CA ALA A 70 16.67 1.20 25.81
C ALA A 70 15.36 1.93 26.12
N LYS A 71 15.39 2.97 26.94
CA LYS A 71 14.18 3.74 27.34
C LYS A 71 13.85 4.90 26.38
N GLN A 72 14.51 4.97 25.25
CA GLN A 72 14.24 6.04 24.28
C GLN A 72 13.12 5.64 23.34
N SER A 73 11.94 6.25 23.53
CA SER A 73 10.84 6.16 22.56
C SER A 73 11.20 7.00 21.34
N ALA A 74 11.43 6.34 20.20
CA ALA A 74 11.64 7.01 18.91
C ALA A 74 10.31 7.45 18.29
N TYR A 75 9.24 6.68 18.56
CA TYR A 75 7.87 6.95 18.09
C TYR A 75 6.89 6.72 19.22
N SER A 76 5.73 7.39 19.16
CA SER A 76 4.61 7.03 20.04
C SER A 76 4.11 5.60 19.74
N LYS A 77 3.57 4.93 20.74
CA LYS A 77 2.94 3.60 20.55
C LYS A 77 1.88 3.62 19.46
N ALA A 78 1.06 4.68 19.42
CA ALA A 78 0.05 4.90 18.40
C ALA A 78 0.66 4.96 16.98
N SER A 79 1.72 5.76 16.80
CA SER A 79 2.39 5.87 15.49
C SER A 79 3.02 4.55 15.06
N ALA A 80 3.70 3.86 15.96
CA ALA A 80 4.30 2.55 15.68
C ALA A 80 3.23 1.51 15.30
N PHE A 81 2.11 1.48 16.03
CA PHE A 81 0.99 0.60 15.74
C PHE A 81 0.40 0.88 14.35
N MET A 82 0.05 2.14 14.05
CA MET A 82 -0.56 2.50 12.76
C MET A 82 0.37 2.18 11.58
N VAL A 83 1.67 2.49 11.68
CA VAL A 83 2.65 2.15 10.65
C VAL A 83 2.76 0.63 10.49
N ARG A 84 2.74 -0.12 11.60
CA ARG A 84 2.72 -1.59 11.57
C ARG A 84 1.51 -2.12 10.80
N GLN A 85 0.31 -1.60 11.04
CA GLN A 85 -0.89 -2.02 10.30
C GLN A 85 -0.76 -1.78 8.79
N VAL A 86 -0.26 -0.62 8.38
CA VAL A 86 0.01 -0.32 6.96
C VAL A 86 1.01 -1.31 6.36
N MET A 87 2.06 -1.69 7.10
CA MET A 87 3.07 -2.63 6.60
C MET A 87 2.55 -4.07 6.52
N LEU A 88 1.67 -4.47 7.45
CA LEU A 88 1.01 -5.77 7.40
C LEU A 88 0.09 -5.88 6.17
N ASP A 89 -0.67 -4.82 5.88
CA ASP A 89 -1.50 -4.75 4.68
C ASP A 89 -0.64 -4.75 3.40
N TYR A 90 0.43 -3.98 3.37
CA TYR A 90 1.36 -3.94 2.24
C TYR A 90 1.95 -5.31 1.91
N THR A 91 2.17 -6.15 2.90
CA THR A 91 2.69 -7.52 2.70
C THR A 91 1.66 -8.41 2.02
N LYS A 92 0.39 -8.24 2.33
CA LYS A 92 -0.72 -9.03 1.76
C LYS A 92 -1.12 -8.55 0.37
N ASN A 93 -1.26 -7.23 0.21
CA ASN A 93 -1.92 -6.60 -0.94
C ASN A 93 -0.98 -5.76 -1.82
N GLY A 94 0.26 -5.52 -1.38
CA GLY A 94 1.24 -4.69 -2.08
C GLY A 94 2.49 -5.44 -2.56
N SER A 95 3.52 -4.67 -2.93
CA SER A 95 4.82 -5.23 -3.37
C SER A 95 5.60 -5.96 -2.27
N GLY A 96 5.13 -5.88 -1.02
CA GLY A 96 5.66 -6.62 0.12
C GLY A 96 5.30 -8.11 0.12
N ASN A 97 4.44 -8.57 -0.80
CA ASN A 97 3.98 -9.96 -0.88
C ASN A 97 5.11 -10.97 -1.09
N TYR A 98 6.28 -10.55 -1.61
CA TYR A 98 7.47 -11.41 -1.69
C TYR A 98 8.01 -11.84 -0.33
N ALA A 99 7.68 -11.10 0.74
CA ALA A 99 8.03 -11.46 2.11
C ALA A 99 6.90 -12.25 2.81
N TYR A 100 5.76 -12.42 2.16
CA TYR A 100 4.67 -13.23 2.71
C TYR A 100 5.11 -14.69 2.84
N VAL A 101 4.91 -15.22 4.03
CA VAL A 101 5.33 -16.58 4.37
C VAL A 101 4.09 -17.37 4.76
N SER A 102 3.79 -18.44 4.01
CA SER A 102 2.65 -19.31 4.30
C SER A 102 2.79 -19.91 5.71
N GLY A 103 1.75 -19.76 6.52
CA GLY A 103 1.73 -20.26 7.91
C GLY A 103 2.33 -19.30 8.93
N ILE A 104 2.87 -18.15 8.52
CA ILE A 104 3.22 -17.03 9.41
C ILE A 104 2.21 -15.92 9.21
N GLU A 105 1.40 -15.68 10.21
CA GLU A 105 0.52 -14.52 10.24
C GLU A 105 1.31 -13.27 10.61
N ASN A 106 0.83 -12.13 10.11
CA ASN A 106 1.31 -10.84 10.55
C ASN A 106 2.80 -10.56 10.26
N VAL A 107 3.21 -10.74 9.01
CA VAL A 107 4.51 -10.27 8.50
C VAL A 107 4.36 -8.85 7.97
N GLY A 108 5.04 -7.89 8.59
CA GLY A 108 5.16 -6.54 8.06
C GLY A 108 6.39 -6.41 7.19
N ALA A 109 6.29 -5.78 6.02
CA ALA A 109 7.42 -5.60 5.12
C ALA A 109 7.42 -4.27 4.37
N LYS A 110 8.60 -3.90 3.87
CA LYS A 110 8.77 -2.75 2.97
C LYS A 110 9.89 -3.02 1.98
N THR A 111 9.63 -2.77 0.71
CA THR A 111 10.64 -2.72 -0.34
C THR A 111 11.34 -1.37 -0.39
N GLY A 112 12.56 -1.33 -0.88
CA GLY A 112 13.27 -0.11 -1.23
C GLY A 112 13.98 -0.28 -2.57
N THR A 113 14.02 0.78 -3.36
CA THR A 113 14.77 0.82 -4.61
C THR A 113 15.39 2.19 -4.76
N SER A 114 16.71 2.24 -4.93
CA SER A 114 17.39 3.45 -5.38
C SER A 114 17.90 3.28 -6.81
N ASN A 115 18.07 4.40 -7.49
CA ASN A 115 18.55 4.42 -8.86
C ASN A 115 19.95 5.04 -8.93
N TRP A 116 20.66 4.72 -10.00
CA TRP A 116 21.82 5.50 -10.39
C TRP A 116 21.39 6.94 -10.64
N SER A 117 22.29 7.91 -10.35
CA SER A 117 22.06 9.32 -10.61
C SER A 117 21.54 9.55 -12.03
N SER A 118 20.70 10.58 -12.20
CA SER A 118 20.24 11.03 -13.52
C SER A 118 21.39 11.45 -14.45
N THR A 119 22.57 11.74 -13.89
CA THR A 119 23.80 12.10 -14.62
C THR A 119 24.75 10.91 -14.77
N ALA A 120 24.36 9.71 -14.36
CA ALA A 120 25.21 8.52 -14.47
C ALA A 120 25.54 8.21 -15.95
N LYS A 121 26.83 7.88 -16.20
CA LYS A 121 27.35 7.56 -17.52
C LYS A 121 26.95 6.15 -17.98
N ASN A 122 27.35 5.77 -19.18
CA ASN A 122 27.21 4.41 -19.74
C ASN A 122 25.75 3.92 -19.80
N GLY A 123 24.79 4.81 -19.98
CA GLY A 123 23.38 4.47 -20.07
C GLY A 123 22.77 3.98 -18.74
N MET A 124 23.40 4.28 -17.60
CA MET A 124 22.92 3.90 -16.29
C MET A 124 21.98 4.92 -15.63
N ALA A 125 21.89 6.14 -16.19
CA ALA A 125 21.00 7.17 -15.65
C ALA A 125 19.59 6.64 -15.39
N GLY A 126 19.12 6.79 -14.16
CA GLY A 126 17.79 6.37 -13.72
C GLY A 126 17.53 4.86 -13.61
N LYS A 127 18.51 4.01 -13.96
CA LYS A 127 18.38 2.56 -13.80
C LYS A 127 18.58 2.15 -12.34
N SER A 128 17.90 1.08 -11.90
CA SER A 128 17.98 0.59 -10.53
C SER A 128 19.40 0.16 -10.16
N ARG A 129 19.86 0.63 -9.00
CA ARG A 129 21.16 0.34 -8.40
C ARG A 129 21.04 -0.56 -7.19
N ASP A 130 20.20 -0.18 -6.24
CA ASP A 130 20.00 -0.85 -4.96
C ASP A 130 18.59 -1.39 -4.86
N LEU A 131 18.46 -2.57 -4.30
CA LEU A 131 17.20 -3.20 -3.94
C LEU A 131 17.25 -3.57 -2.46
N TRP A 132 16.19 -3.25 -1.75
CA TRP A 132 16.01 -3.56 -0.36
C TRP A 132 14.71 -4.32 -0.11
N MET A 133 14.75 -5.20 0.87
CA MET A 133 13.57 -5.73 1.53
C MET A 133 13.86 -5.79 3.02
N SER A 134 13.06 -5.10 3.81
CA SER A 134 13.02 -5.26 5.26
C SER A 134 11.68 -5.85 5.64
N ALA A 135 11.69 -6.89 6.45
CA ALA A 135 10.49 -7.51 6.95
C ALA A 135 10.67 -7.96 8.40
N TYR A 136 9.57 -7.99 9.11
CA TYR A 136 9.55 -8.38 10.52
C TYR A 136 8.31 -9.21 10.85
N THR A 137 8.48 -10.08 11.83
CA THR A 137 7.42 -10.72 12.59
C THR A 137 7.43 -10.13 14.00
N SER A 138 6.64 -10.69 14.91
CA SER A 138 6.73 -10.37 16.35
C SER A 138 8.06 -10.76 17.00
N ASP A 139 8.80 -11.70 16.40
CA ASP A 139 9.99 -12.31 16.97
C ASP A 139 11.29 -11.98 16.21
N TYR A 140 11.19 -11.78 14.90
CA TYR A 140 12.34 -11.69 14.03
C TYR A 140 12.26 -10.52 13.07
N ILE A 141 13.44 -9.97 12.75
CA ILE A 141 13.59 -8.90 11.77
C ILE A 141 14.67 -9.30 10.78
N CYS A 142 14.36 -9.15 9.50
CA CYS A 142 15.29 -9.41 8.41
C CYS A 142 15.36 -8.18 7.50
N SER A 143 16.58 -7.68 7.27
CA SER A 143 16.83 -6.66 6.26
C SER A 143 17.86 -7.17 5.27
N VAL A 144 17.51 -7.15 4.00
CA VAL A 144 18.34 -7.63 2.89
C VAL A 144 18.58 -6.50 1.91
N TRP A 145 19.85 -6.26 1.63
CA TRP A 145 20.28 -5.37 0.57
C TRP A 145 20.93 -6.17 -0.57
N MET A 146 20.65 -5.73 -1.78
CA MET A 146 21.27 -6.23 -2.99
C MET A 146 21.56 -5.06 -3.92
N GLY A 147 22.80 -4.90 -4.34
CA GLY A 147 23.14 -3.73 -5.15
C GLY A 147 24.55 -3.79 -5.72
N PHE A 148 24.94 -2.70 -6.34
CA PHE A 148 26.26 -2.52 -6.93
C PHE A 148 26.97 -1.33 -6.29
N GLY A 149 28.28 -1.49 -6.01
CA GLY A 149 29.14 -0.39 -5.64
C GLY A 149 29.33 0.62 -6.79
N LYS A 150 30.09 1.67 -6.53
CA LYS A 150 30.33 2.76 -7.51
C LYS A 150 30.90 2.25 -8.85
N GLU A 151 31.68 1.19 -8.82
CA GLU A 151 32.26 0.52 -10.01
C GLU A 151 31.21 -0.13 -10.91
N GLY A 152 30.00 -0.31 -10.44
CA GLY A 152 28.88 -0.82 -11.23
C GLY A 152 28.50 0.08 -12.40
N ILE A 153 28.74 1.42 -12.29
CA ILE A 153 28.52 2.37 -13.39
C ILE A 153 29.38 2.03 -14.59
N ASP A 154 30.66 1.80 -14.36
CA ASP A 154 31.61 1.54 -15.43
C ASP A 154 31.39 0.18 -16.11
N LYS A 155 30.82 -0.76 -15.37
CA LYS A 155 30.46 -2.10 -15.85
C LYS A 155 29.03 -2.20 -16.39
N GLY A 156 28.29 -1.10 -16.46
CA GLY A 156 26.89 -1.08 -16.93
C GLY A 156 25.94 -1.96 -16.12
N LYS A 157 26.14 -2.07 -14.80
CA LYS A 157 25.36 -2.96 -13.93
C LYS A 157 24.11 -2.29 -13.39
N THR A 158 22.99 -3.00 -13.46
CA THR A 158 21.69 -2.60 -12.91
C THR A 158 21.02 -3.77 -12.21
N THR A 159 20.23 -3.47 -11.17
CA THR A 159 19.47 -4.47 -10.42
C THR A 159 18.07 -4.70 -10.98
N SER A 160 17.68 -4.03 -12.06
CA SER A 160 16.29 -4.00 -12.58
C SER A 160 15.68 -5.40 -12.81
N GLN A 161 16.49 -6.39 -13.17
CA GLN A 161 16.04 -7.77 -13.40
C GLN A 161 15.93 -8.63 -12.13
N TYR A 162 16.34 -8.10 -10.98
CA TYR A 162 16.45 -8.86 -9.73
C TYR A 162 15.48 -8.39 -8.65
N LYS A 163 14.45 -7.62 -9.01
CA LYS A 163 13.54 -6.93 -8.06
C LYS A 163 12.94 -7.83 -6.98
N ALA A 164 12.66 -9.10 -7.30
CA ALA A 164 12.07 -10.04 -6.37
C ALA A 164 13.08 -10.73 -5.41
N TYR A 165 14.37 -10.65 -5.68
CA TYR A 165 15.34 -11.48 -4.95
C TYR A 165 15.48 -11.11 -3.47
N PRO A 166 15.57 -9.83 -3.06
CA PRO A 166 15.63 -9.51 -1.63
C PRO A 166 14.44 -10.07 -0.86
N GLY A 167 13.23 -9.98 -1.43
CA GLY A 167 12.04 -10.55 -0.82
C GLY A 167 12.06 -12.06 -0.69
N LYS A 168 12.54 -12.77 -1.71
CA LYS A 168 12.70 -14.24 -1.66
C LYS A 168 13.70 -14.68 -0.60
N VAL A 169 14.79 -13.94 -0.43
CA VAL A 169 15.78 -14.20 0.63
C VAL A 169 15.13 -14.01 2.00
N VAL A 170 14.44 -12.89 2.21
CA VAL A 170 13.71 -12.61 3.46
C VAL A 170 12.67 -13.71 3.75
N GLN A 171 11.89 -14.11 2.75
CA GLN A 171 10.91 -15.18 2.88
C GLN A 171 11.55 -16.51 3.33
N THR A 172 12.68 -16.88 2.72
CA THR A 172 13.41 -18.10 3.08
C THR A 172 13.94 -18.04 4.51
N LEU A 173 14.49 -16.90 4.92
CA LEU A 173 15.00 -16.69 6.28
C LEU A 173 13.88 -16.74 7.31
N LEU A 174 12.78 -16.03 7.10
CA LEU A 174 11.64 -16.02 8.02
C LEU A 174 11.01 -17.41 8.14
N ASN A 175 10.83 -18.14 7.05
CA ASN A 175 10.35 -19.54 7.11
C ASN A 175 11.25 -20.42 7.97
N HIS A 176 12.56 -20.31 7.80
CA HIS A 176 13.50 -21.10 8.57
C HIS A 176 13.48 -20.73 10.07
N LEU A 177 13.47 -19.43 10.39
CA LEU A 177 13.45 -18.96 11.76
C LEU A 177 12.15 -19.35 12.50
N GLN A 178 11.02 -19.18 11.84
CA GLN A 178 9.71 -19.53 12.40
C GLN A 178 9.55 -21.03 12.64
N SER A 179 10.19 -21.88 11.85
CA SER A 179 10.17 -23.32 12.08
C SER A 179 10.86 -23.75 13.37
N LYS A 180 11.63 -22.84 14.01
CA LYS A 180 12.45 -23.13 15.20
C LYS A 180 11.91 -22.53 16.50
N GLY A 181 10.88 -21.70 16.46
CA GLY A 181 10.37 -21.01 17.63
C GLY A 181 8.85 -20.92 17.72
N SER A 182 8.36 -20.60 18.91
CA SER A 182 6.94 -20.21 19.09
C SER A 182 6.74 -18.78 18.61
N GLN A 183 5.66 -18.54 17.89
CA GLN A 183 5.28 -17.17 17.49
C GLN A 183 4.77 -16.41 18.73
N LYS A 184 5.36 -15.27 19.02
CA LYS A 184 4.81 -14.28 19.95
C LYS A 184 3.73 -13.47 19.25
N SER A 185 2.83 -12.90 20.01
CA SER A 185 1.93 -11.87 19.50
C SER A 185 2.63 -10.52 19.41
N TYR A 186 2.22 -9.70 18.44
CA TYR A 186 2.59 -8.29 18.50
C TYR A 186 2.00 -7.62 19.74
N PRO A 187 2.62 -6.52 20.21
CA PRO A 187 1.99 -5.68 21.22
C PRO A 187 0.57 -5.27 20.83
N ASP A 188 -0.32 -5.23 21.82
CA ASP A 188 -1.73 -4.89 21.64
C ASP A 188 -1.93 -3.49 21.05
N GLN A 189 -3.15 -3.25 20.58
CA GLN A 189 -3.58 -1.94 20.13
C GLN A 189 -3.49 -0.94 21.28
N PRO A 190 -2.83 0.22 21.09
CA PRO A 190 -2.81 1.27 22.09
C PRO A 190 -4.20 1.87 22.34
N ASP A 191 -4.45 2.28 23.59
CA ASP A 191 -5.73 2.87 24.00
C ASP A 191 -6.07 4.17 23.27
N ASP A 192 -5.08 4.88 22.74
CA ASP A 192 -5.23 6.14 22.01
C ASP A 192 -5.36 5.94 20.48
N VAL A 193 -5.64 4.71 20.02
CA VAL A 193 -5.90 4.39 18.61
C VAL A 193 -7.30 3.81 18.47
N GLU A 194 -7.98 4.19 17.40
CA GLU A 194 -9.29 3.68 17.03
C GLU A 194 -9.37 3.34 15.56
N GLN A 195 -10.30 2.48 15.20
CA GLN A 195 -10.64 2.19 13.82
C GLN A 195 -11.91 2.92 13.44
N ALA A 196 -11.92 3.59 12.30
CA ALA A 196 -13.10 4.28 11.78
C ALA A 196 -13.21 4.08 10.27
N ALA A 197 -14.46 4.10 9.80
CA ALA A 197 -14.78 4.07 8.39
C ALA A 197 -14.48 5.42 7.74
N MET A 198 -13.93 5.39 6.53
CA MET A 198 -13.74 6.58 5.69
C MET A 198 -14.04 6.27 4.24
N VAL A 199 -14.35 7.30 3.47
CA VAL A 199 -14.58 7.17 2.03
C VAL A 199 -13.25 7.02 1.29
N LYS A 200 -13.20 6.04 0.42
CA LYS A 200 -12.01 5.67 -0.34
C LYS A 200 -11.61 6.78 -1.31
N GLY A 201 -10.31 7.12 -1.30
CA GLY A 201 -9.72 8.00 -2.32
C GLY A 201 -10.03 9.49 -2.18
N ILE A 202 -10.67 9.94 -1.10
CA ILE A 202 -11.03 11.35 -0.87
C ILE A 202 -10.07 11.99 0.13
N TYR A 203 -9.68 13.23 -0.16
CA TYR A 203 -8.93 14.08 0.76
C TYR A 203 -9.46 15.52 0.70
N PRO A 204 -9.72 16.19 1.85
CA PRO A 204 -9.63 15.69 3.23
C PRO A 204 -10.51 14.45 3.49
N TYR A 205 -10.07 13.60 4.41
CA TYR A 205 -10.81 12.38 4.76
C TYR A 205 -12.19 12.72 5.32
N VAL A 206 -13.20 11.94 4.89
CA VAL A 206 -14.59 12.11 5.30
C VAL A 206 -15.18 10.77 5.72
N SER A 207 -16.14 10.82 6.65
CA SER A 207 -16.93 9.65 7.06
C SER A 207 -17.88 9.25 5.93
N PRO A 208 -18.20 7.96 5.77
CA PRO A 208 -19.26 7.55 4.87
C PRO A 208 -20.62 8.06 5.34
N SER A 209 -21.47 8.39 4.38
CA SER A 209 -22.89 8.68 4.63
C SER A 209 -23.73 7.41 4.66
N GLU A 210 -24.93 7.51 5.22
CA GLU A 210 -25.89 6.41 5.25
C GLU A 210 -26.25 5.98 3.81
N GLY A 211 -26.24 4.68 3.56
CA GLY A 211 -26.55 4.11 2.24
C GLY A 211 -25.41 4.11 1.24
N MET A 212 -24.21 4.57 1.59
CA MET A 212 -23.05 4.50 0.71
C MET A 212 -22.66 3.04 0.45
N SER A 213 -22.27 2.72 -0.78
CA SER A 213 -21.84 1.39 -1.17
C SER A 213 -20.57 0.95 -0.43
N GLU A 214 -20.53 -0.31 0.01
CA GLU A 214 -19.41 -0.87 0.80
C GLU A 214 -18.07 -0.84 0.07
N ASP A 215 -18.07 -0.93 -1.26
CA ASP A 215 -16.85 -0.86 -2.08
C ASP A 215 -16.20 0.53 -2.09
N MET A 216 -16.97 1.57 -1.69
CA MET A 216 -16.49 2.94 -1.52
C MET A 216 -15.97 3.21 -0.10
N ILE A 217 -16.11 2.27 0.82
CA ILE A 217 -15.76 2.43 2.22
C ILE A 217 -14.51 1.63 2.54
N ILE A 218 -13.60 2.23 3.30
CA ILE A 218 -12.45 1.52 3.89
C ILE A 218 -12.43 1.75 5.39
N GLN A 219 -11.98 0.73 6.12
CA GLN A 219 -11.66 0.85 7.54
C GLN A 219 -10.21 1.29 7.70
N ALA A 220 -9.98 2.39 8.38
CA ALA A 220 -8.65 2.92 8.61
C ALA A 220 -8.37 3.16 10.10
N TRP A 221 -7.11 3.19 10.46
CA TRP A 221 -6.66 3.43 11.82
C TRP A 221 -6.37 4.91 12.05
N PHE A 222 -6.91 5.46 13.13
CA PHE A 222 -6.76 6.85 13.52
C PHE A 222 -6.28 6.95 14.97
N LYS A 223 -5.55 8.01 15.27
CA LYS A 223 -5.40 8.42 16.66
C LYS A 223 -6.78 8.88 17.16
N LYS A 224 -7.17 8.49 18.38
CA LYS A 224 -8.47 8.87 18.93
C LYS A 224 -8.72 10.38 18.83
N GLY A 225 -9.90 10.71 18.33
CA GLY A 225 -10.32 12.10 18.10
C GLY A 225 -9.79 12.74 16.82
N THR A 226 -9.10 11.97 15.93
CA THR A 226 -8.67 12.46 14.61
C THR A 226 -9.36 11.76 13.45
N ALA A 227 -10.26 10.82 13.74
CA ALA A 227 -11.12 10.23 12.73
C ALA A 227 -12.02 11.30 12.08
N PRO A 228 -12.34 11.20 10.78
CA PRO A 228 -13.20 12.17 10.12
C PRO A 228 -14.58 12.17 10.74
N THR A 229 -15.09 13.35 11.05
CA THR A 229 -16.44 13.56 11.61
C THR A 229 -17.42 14.16 10.61
N GLN A 230 -16.89 14.73 9.52
CA GLN A 230 -17.72 15.26 8.45
C GLN A 230 -18.05 14.12 7.50
N SER A 231 -19.32 13.90 7.22
CA SER A 231 -19.79 13.02 6.17
C SER A 231 -19.94 13.81 4.87
N VAL A 232 -19.64 13.15 3.76
CA VAL A 232 -20.02 13.67 2.45
C VAL A 232 -21.48 13.28 2.20
N ASP A 233 -22.24 14.20 1.63
CA ASP A 233 -23.56 13.87 1.11
C ASP A 233 -23.42 12.71 0.11
N SER A 234 -24.18 11.64 0.32
CA SER A 234 -24.16 10.46 -0.55
C SER A 234 -24.45 10.83 -2.01
N ASP A 235 -25.22 11.88 -2.21
CA ASP A 235 -25.62 12.35 -3.55
C ASP A 235 -24.44 12.87 -4.38
N VAL A 236 -23.32 13.28 -3.75
CA VAL A 236 -22.10 13.70 -4.46
C VAL A 236 -21.47 12.53 -5.22
N PHE A 237 -21.64 11.29 -4.75
CA PHE A 237 -21.03 10.09 -5.34
C PHE A 237 -22.04 9.23 -6.09
N ASN A 238 -23.33 9.50 -5.96
CA ASN A 238 -24.35 8.82 -6.72
C ASN A 238 -24.35 9.35 -8.16
N LEU A 239 -24.34 8.46 -9.10
CA LEU A 239 -24.63 8.82 -10.49
C LEU A 239 -26.04 9.37 -10.57
N ALA A 240 -26.21 10.48 -11.27
CA ALA A 240 -27.53 11.01 -11.53
C ALA A 240 -28.40 9.91 -12.17
N GLY A 241 -29.67 9.88 -11.81
CA GLY A 241 -30.61 8.95 -12.42
C GLY A 241 -30.62 9.07 -13.94
N LEU A 242 -30.74 7.94 -14.63
CA LEU A 242 -30.81 7.89 -16.07
C LEU A 242 -32.03 8.66 -16.55
N SER A 243 -31.84 9.79 -17.22
CA SER A 243 -32.94 10.64 -17.71
C SER A 243 -33.57 10.10 -19.01
N SER A 244 -32.79 9.52 -19.89
CA SER A 244 -33.28 8.77 -21.05
C SER A 244 -32.28 7.73 -21.53
N PHE A 245 -32.81 6.64 -22.05
CA PHE A 245 -32.08 5.60 -22.76
C PHE A 245 -32.91 5.14 -23.92
N ASP A 246 -32.50 5.51 -25.12
CA ASP A 246 -33.19 5.18 -26.35
C ASP A 246 -32.49 4.05 -27.09
N VAL A 247 -33.25 3.11 -27.59
CA VAL A 247 -32.74 1.96 -28.35
C VAL A 247 -33.50 1.88 -29.65
N SER A 248 -32.79 1.68 -30.73
CA SER A 248 -33.39 1.42 -32.05
C SER A 248 -32.76 0.18 -32.69
N LEU A 249 -33.60 -0.52 -33.46
CA LEU A 249 -33.20 -1.69 -34.22
C LEU A 249 -33.19 -1.33 -35.71
N SER A 250 -32.05 -1.49 -36.37
CA SER A 250 -31.89 -1.32 -37.81
C SER A 250 -31.40 -2.65 -38.40
N GLY A 251 -32.32 -3.37 -39.08
CA GLY A 251 -32.05 -4.74 -39.47
C GLY A 251 -31.87 -5.64 -38.23
N GLN A 252 -30.67 -6.18 -38.05
CA GLN A 252 -30.28 -7.00 -36.87
C GLN A 252 -29.34 -6.27 -35.92
N SER A 253 -29.06 -5.00 -36.16
CA SER A 253 -28.12 -4.21 -35.32
C SER A 253 -28.88 -3.34 -34.34
N ILE A 254 -28.44 -3.33 -33.09
CA ILE A 254 -28.95 -2.47 -32.01
C ILE A 254 -28.09 -1.22 -31.93
N THR A 255 -28.71 -0.06 -32.08
CA THR A 255 -28.13 1.23 -31.78
C THR A 255 -28.72 1.77 -30.48
N PHE A 256 -27.91 2.46 -29.69
CA PHE A 256 -28.33 3.03 -28.41
C PHE A 256 -27.92 4.49 -28.29
N ASN A 257 -28.67 5.22 -27.46
CA ASN A 257 -28.36 6.59 -27.09
C ASN A 257 -28.82 6.83 -25.64
N PHE A 258 -27.86 7.13 -24.76
CA PHE A 258 -28.12 7.62 -23.42
C PHE A 258 -28.23 9.14 -23.46
N ALA A 259 -29.07 9.73 -22.64
CA ALA A 259 -28.83 11.11 -22.25
C ALA A 259 -27.41 11.21 -21.67
N PRO A 260 -26.57 12.14 -22.16
CA PRO A 260 -25.21 12.26 -21.65
C PRO A 260 -25.25 12.46 -20.14
N TYR A 261 -24.40 11.74 -19.42
CA TYR A 261 -24.21 11.96 -18.00
C TYR A 261 -23.70 13.38 -17.81
N ASN A 262 -24.52 14.22 -17.22
CA ASN A 262 -24.17 15.58 -16.85
C ASN A 262 -24.04 15.66 -15.33
N PRO A 263 -22.83 15.69 -14.78
CA PRO A 263 -22.63 15.81 -13.35
C PRO A 263 -22.90 17.26 -12.90
N GLU A 264 -24.17 17.70 -12.96
CA GLU A 264 -24.54 19.03 -12.43
C GLU A 264 -24.15 19.18 -10.95
N ASN A 265 -23.95 18.05 -10.27
CA ASN A 265 -23.44 17.97 -8.90
C ASN A 265 -21.98 17.53 -8.83
N ALA A 266 -21.27 17.39 -9.95
CA ALA A 266 -19.83 17.25 -9.89
C ALA A 266 -19.27 18.54 -9.31
N VAL A 267 -18.82 18.48 -8.08
CA VAL A 267 -18.27 19.62 -7.38
C VAL A 267 -17.11 20.16 -8.23
N THR A 268 -17.30 21.33 -8.81
CA THR A 268 -16.36 21.98 -9.72
C THR A 268 -15.22 22.71 -9.01
N ASP A 269 -15.16 22.61 -7.69
CA ASP A 269 -14.08 23.17 -6.89
C ASP A 269 -12.78 22.39 -7.14
N GLU A 270 -11.69 23.08 -7.45
CA GLU A 270 -10.37 22.47 -7.65
C GLU A 270 -9.88 21.64 -6.46
N ASN A 271 -10.42 21.89 -5.27
CA ASN A 271 -10.13 21.16 -4.02
C ASN A 271 -11.20 20.14 -3.65
N ALA A 272 -12.22 19.97 -4.46
CA ALA A 272 -13.34 19.14 -4.09
C ALA A 272 -13.23 17.74 -4.65
N ASN A 273 -13.96 16.89 -3.98
CA ASN A 273 -14.14 15.48 -4.19
C ASN A 273 -14.91 15.22 -5.50
N ASP A 274 -14.28 15.47 -6.63
CA ASP A 274 -14.82 15.08 -7.93
C ASP A 274 -14.86 13.56 -8.00
N ALA A 275 -16.05 12.99 -8.03
CA ALA A 275 -16.26 11.56 -8.11
C ALA A 275 -15.52 10.93 -9.31
N THR A 276 -15.42 11.65 -10.43
CA THR A 276 -14.70 11.17 -11.62
C THR A 276 -13.19 11.11 -11.42
N LYS A 277 -12.60 11.97 -10.57
CA LYS A 277 -11.18 11.88 -10.19
C LYS A 277 -10.94 10.67 -9.28
N THR A 278 -11.89 10.37 -8.42
CA THR A 278 -11.80 9.27 -7.45
C THR A 278 -12.10 7.92 -8.07
N PHE A 279 -13.19 7.82 -8.84
CA PHE A 279 -13.75 6.57 -9.33
C PHE A 279 -13.55 6.35 -10.84
N GLY A 280 -12.86 7.27 -11.51
CA GLY A 280 -12.64 7.22 -12.95
C GLY A 280 -13.80 7.80 -13.75
N LYS A 281 -13.76 7.61 -15.05
CA LYS A 281 -14.78 8.13 -15.98
C LYS A 281 -16.09 7.37 -15.83
N VAL A 282 -17.18 8.02 -16.26
CA VAL A 282 -18.46 7.34 -16.40
C VAL A 282 -18.41 6.36 -17.57
N VAL A 283 -18.87 5.16 -17.33
CA VAL A 283 -19.00 4.07 -18.29
C VAL A 283 -20.49 3.84 -18.56
N TYR A 284 -20.85 3.81 -19.85
CA TYR A 284 -22.20 3.48 -20.31
C TYR A 284 -22.26 1.99 -20.60
N THR A 285 -23.08 1.24 -19.85
CA THR A 285 -23.21 -0.19 -20.04
C THR A 285 -24.55 -0.51 -20.67
N VAL A 286 -24.51 -1.31 -21.73
CA VAL A 286 -25.72 -1.83 -22.40
C VAL A 286 -25.75 -3.34 -22.25
N VAL A 287 -26.88 -3.85 -21.75
CA VAL A 287 -27.12 -5.28 -21.53
C VAL A 287 -28.31 -5.73 -22.41
N VAL A 288 -28.11 -6.80 -23.14
CA VAL A 288 -29.15 -7.49 -23.89
C VAL A 288 -29.60 -8.72 -23.12
N GLN A 289 -30.88 -8.84 -22.85
CA GLN A 289 -31.48 -9.96 -22.13
C GLN A 289 -32.54 -10.65 -23.00
N ASP A 290 -32.78 -11.93 -22.75
CA ASP A 290 -33.93 -12.63 -23.26
C ASP A 290 -35.21 -12.21 -22.52
N GLN A 291 -36.36 -12.79 -22.93
CA GLN A 291 -37.66 -12.50 -22.32
C GLN A 291 -37.75 -12.95 -20.84
N ASN A 292 -36.89 -13.87 -20.40
CA ASN A 292 -36.82 -14.37 -19.03
C ASN A 292 -35.88 -13.56 -18.15
N GLY A 293 -35.17 -12.55 -18.71
CA GLY A 293 -34.20 -11.73 -18.01
C GLY A 293 -32.79 -12.32 -17.96
N GLN A 294 -32.54 -13.42 -18.69
CA GLN A 294 -31.18 -13.98 -18.81
C GLN A 294 -30.33 -13.07 -19.70
N GLU A 295 -29.14 -12.72 -19.22
CA GLU A 295 -28.17 -11.91 -19.95
C GLU A 295 -27.64 -12.70 -21.16
N LEU A 296 -27.77 -12.12 -22.35
CA LEU A 296 -27.28 -12.66 -23.61
C LEU A 296 -26.01 -11.96 -24.08
N HIS A 297 -25.88 -10.66 -23.77
CA HIS A 297 -24.72 -9.85 -24.14
C HIS A 297 -24.59 -8.65 -23.21
N ARG A 298 -23.35 -8.23 -22.97
CA ARG A 298 -23.01 -7.02 -22.20
C ARG A 298 -21.85 -6.30 -22.86
N GLU A 299 -21.97 -5.01 -23.02
CA GLU A 299 -20.91 -4.19 -23.62
C GLU A 299 -20.81 -2.83 -22.91
N ASN A 300 -19.57 -2.38 -22.66
CA ASN A 300 -19.25 -1.14 -22.00
C ASN A 300 -18.71 -0.12 -22.99
N PHE A 301 -19.19 1.12 -22.90
CA PHE A 301 -18.83 2.21 -23.79
C PHE A 301 -18.34 3.43 -23.01
N SER A 302 -17.36 4.12 -23.58
CA SER A 302 -16.91 5.43 -23.11
C SER A 302 -17.73 6.59 -23.69
N THR A 303 -18.66 6.29 -24.61
CA THR A 303 -19.53 7.27 -25.30
C THR A 303 -20.99 7.00 -24.97
N SER A 304 -21.79 8.06 -24.89
CA SER A 304 -23.22 7.97 -24.59
C SER A 304 -24.07 7.34 -25.73
N SER A 305 -23.50 7.13 -26.90
CA SER A 305 -24.19 6.53 -28.04
C SER A 305 -23.26 5.62 -28.82
N GLY A 306 -23.86 4.65 -29.52
CA GLY A 306 -23.10 3.69 -30.30
C GLY A 306 -23.96 2.58 -30.88
N THR A 307 -23.30 1.56 -31.41
CA THR A 307 -23.92 0.34 -31.93
C THR A 307 -23.31 -0.85 -31.20
N LEU A 308 -24.15 -1.76 -30.71
CA LEU A 308 -23.69 -2.98 -30.06
C LEU A 308 -23.09 -3.96 -31.08
N ASN A 309 -22.02 -4.62 -30.65
CA ASN A 309 -21.46 -5.76 -31.37
C ASN A 309 -22.27 -7.05 -31.07
N TYR A 310 -23.58 -6.97 -31.31
CA TYR A 310 -24.52 -8.06 -31.08
C TYR A 310 -25.56 -8.12 -32.23
N THR A 311 -25.78 -9.30 -32.74
CA THR A 311 -26.76 -9.52 -33.82
C THR A 311 -28.05 -10.09 -33.25
N VAL A 312 -29.16 -9.37 -33.43
CA VAL A 312 -30.47 -9.77 -32.93
C VAL A 312 -31.07 -10.87 -33.81
N ASN A 313 -31.30 -12.02 -33.19
CA ASN A 313 -31.91 -13.17 -33.86
C ASN A 313 -33.17 -13.72 -33.14
N GLN A 314 -33.58 -13.06 -32.05
CA GLN A 314 -34.75 -13.38 -31.24
C GLN A 314 -35.30 -12.11 -30.57
N ASN A 315 -36.44 -12.24 -29.90
CA ASN A 315 -36.96 -11.13 -29.09
C ASN A 315 -36.08 -10.88 -27.88
N VAL A 316 -35.62 -9.66 -27.72
CA VAL A 316 -34.73 -9.24 -26.64
C VAL A 316 -35.23 -8.02 -25.89
N LYS A 317 -34.81 -7.88 -24.66
CA LYS A 317 -34.92 -6.66 -23.84
C LYS A 317 -33.55 -6.03 -23.77
N VAL A 318 -33.45 -4.72 -23.94
CA VAL A 318 -32.19 -3.98 -23.83
C VAL A 318 -32.29 -3.04 -22.64
N ILE A 319 -31.28 -3.09 -21.77
CA ILE A 319 -31.17 -2.28 -20.55
C ILE A 319 -29.88 -1.47 -20.62
N GLY A 320 -29.96 -0.20 -20.24
CA GLY A 320 -28.81 0.68 -20.12
C GLY A 320 -28.68 1.21 -18.72
N PHE A 321 -27.42 1.36 -18.26
CA PHE A 321 -27.09 2.00 -16.97
C PHE A 321 -25.71 2.65 -17.00
N TYR A 322 -25.48 3.56 -16.07
CA TYR A 322 -24.17 4.15 -15.81
C TYR A 322 -23.42 3.38 -14.74
N SER A 323 -22.09 3.38 -14.82
CA SER A 323 -21.20 3.04 -13.73
C SER A 323 -19.95 3.93 -13.78
N TYR A 324 -19.19 3.98 -12.69
CA TYR A 324 -17.84 4.48 -12.75
C TYR A 324 -16.86 3.40 -13.24
N GLU A 325 -15.74 3.84 -13.82
CA GLU A 325 -14.70 2.96 -14.36
C GLU A 325 -13.97 2.13 -13.28
N ARG A 326 -13.97 2.61 -12.02
CA ARG A 326 -13.27 2.00 -10.89
C ARG A 326 -14.22 1.60 -9.79
#